data_ee98d5a66fd2a56dff87a7b4a5e4a3cf
#
_entry.id   ee98d5a66fd2a56dff87a7b4a5e4a3cf
#
_cell.length_a   1.000
_cell.length_b   1.000
_cell.length_c   1.000
_cell.angle_alpha   90.00
_cell.angle_beta   90.00
_cell.angle_gamma   90.00
#
_symmetry.space_group_name_H-M   'P 1'
#
loop_
_entity.id
_entity.type
_entity.pdbx_description
1 polymer ?
#
loop_
_entity_poly.entity_id
_entity_poly.type
_entity_poly.pdbx_seq_one_letter_code
_entity_poly.pdbx_strand_id
1 'polypeptide(L)'
;TGIEVDILANGDLDQEDNLLAQLDIVVASIHSKLRMPREEMTRRMVLALANPRVDILGHCTGRKVMGSGRPPSEFDAEIVFAACARFDVALELNCRPERQDPPDELLELAVQWGLNFAIDSDAHAPGQLEWQAYGCDRAAQAGIPPEKIVNTQPAIDLIAWAGSNPA
;
A
#
# COMPACT_ATOMS: atom_id res chain seq x y z
N THR A 1 1.89 -17.09 1.77
CA THR A 1 0.46 -16.77 2.03
C THR A 1 0.30 -15.30 2.39
N GLY A 2 -0.83 -14.68 2.01
CA GLY A 2 -1.09 -13.27 2.30
C GLY A 2 -2.57 -12.94 2.36
N ILE A 3 -2.86 -11.72 2.82
CA ILE A 3 -4.22 -11.19 2.91
C ILE A 3 -4.20 -9.69 2.62
N GLU A 4 -5.28 -9.17 2.05
CA GLU A 4 -5.62 -7.76 2.13
C GLU A 4 -6.67 -7.56 3.23
N VAL A 5 -6.41 -6.64 4.16
CA VAL A 5 -7.25 -6.32 5.32
C VAL A 5 -7.75 -4.88 5.26
N ASP A 6 -8.93 -4.64 5.83
CA ASP A 6 -9.45 -3.27 6.00
C ASP A 6 -8.78 -2.58 7.20
N ILE A 7 -8.35 -1.34 6.98
CA ILE A 7 -8.04 -0.42 8.08
C ILE A 7 -9.36 0.16 8.58
N LEU A 8 -9.75 -0.16 9.81
CA LEU A 8 -10.96 0.34 10.46
C LEU A 8 -10.88 1.83 10.77
N ALA A 9 -12.00 2.48 11.08
CA ALA A 9 -12.05 3.92 11.29
C ALA A 9 -11.20 4.42 12.47
N ASN A 10 -10.89 3.56 13.43
CA ASN A 10 -10.03 3.85 14.58
C ASN A 10 -8.54 3.53 14.33
N GLY A 11 -8.22 2.96 13.16
CA GLY A 11 -6.86 2.56 12.79
C GLY A 11 -6.52 1.09 13.09
N ASP A 12 -7.42 0.33 13.72
CA ASP A 12 -7.25 -1.11 13.87
C ASP A 12 -7.42 -1.83 12.53
N LEU A 13 -6.95 -3.06 12.44
CA LEU A 13 -7.22 -3.95 11.31
C LEU A 13 -8.50 -4.77 11.56
N ASP A 14 -9.20 -5.15 10.49
CA ASP A 14 -10.45 -5.91 10.58
C ASP A 14 -10.25 -7.43 10.83
N GLN A 15 -9.00 -7.84 11.07
CA GLN A 15 -8.62 -9.22 11.34
C GLN A 15 -7.92 -9.36 12.70
N GLU A 16 -8.09 -10.52 13.32
CA GLU A 16 -7.46 -10.84 14.60
C GLU A 16 -5.94 -11.03 14.44
N ASP A 17 -5.14 -10.53 15.40
CA ASP A 17 -3.68 -10.61 15.36
C ASP A 17 -3.17 -12.07 15.25
N ASN A 18 -3.85 -13.03 15.87
CA ASN A 18 -3.49 -14.44 15.80
C ASN A 18 -3.67 -15.04 14.40
N LEU A 19 -4.56 -14.50 13.57
CA LEU A 19 -4.69 -14.87 12.15
C LEU A 19 -3.56 -14.22 11.35
N LEU A 20 -3.36 -12.92 11.53
CA LEU A 20 -2.32 -12.17 10.81
C LEU A 20 -0.92 -12.73 11.07
N ALA A 21 -0.65 -13.20 12.30
CA ALA A 21 0.61 -13.83 12.68
C ALA A 21 0.90 -15.17 11.95
N GLN A 22 -0.07 -15.75 11.26
CA GLN A 22 0.09 -16.98 10.47
C GLN A 22 0.33 -16.73 8.99
N LEU A 23 0.31 -15.47 8.57
CA LEU A 23 0.46 -15.06 7.18
C LEU A 23 1.86 -14.50 6.92
N ASP A 24 2.31 -14.64 5.69
CA ASP A 24 3.63 -14.18 5.28
C ASP A 24 3.62 -12.70 4.88
N ILE A 25 2.49 -12.19 4.32
CA ILE A 25 2.34 -10.81 3.84
C ILE A 25 0.95 -10.29 4.19
N VAL A 26 0.88 -9.07 4.71
CA VAL A 26 -0.36 -8.36 5.00
C VAL A 26 -0.37 -7.01 4.28
N VAL A 27 -1.34 -6.85 3.39
CA VAL A 27 -1.66 -5.57 2.74
C VAL A 27 -2.78 -4.90 3.51
N ALA A 28 -2.59 -3.68 4.00
CA ALA A 28 -3.61 -2.93 4.71
C ALA A 28 -4.16 -1.79 3.85
N SER A 29 -5.49 -1.75 3.67
CA SER A 29 -6.14 -0.82 2.76
C SER A 29 -7.38 -0.16 3.39
N ILE A 30 -7.79 1.00 2.85
CA ILE A 30 -8.98 1.72 3.31
C ILE A 30 -10.11 1.53 2.30
N HIS A 31 -11.20 0.85 2.71
CA HIS A 31 -12.37 0.63 1.87
C HIS A 31 -13.64 1.37 2.34
N SER A 32 -13.62 1.93 3.55
CA SER A 32 -14.76 2.61 4.15
C SER A 32 -14.42 4.02 4.60
N LYS A 33 -15.43 4.90 4.72
CA LYS A 33 -15.28 6.30 5.18
C LYS A 33 -14.18 7.07 4.44
N LEU A 34 -14.07 6.86 3.14
CA LEU A 34 -13.04 7.44 2.27
C LEU A 34 -13.03 8.99 2.23
N ARG A 35 -14.09 9.64 2.73
CA ARG A 35 -14.19 11.11 2.86
C ARG A 35 -14.03 11.59 4.30
N MET A 36 -13.31 10.82 5.13
CA MET A 36 -12.94 11.23 6.47
C MET A 36 -12.10 12.52 6.41
N PRO A 37 -12.23 13.43 7.40
CA PRO A 37 -11.36 14.61 7.47
C PRO A 37 -9.87 14.25 7.44
N ARG A 38 -9.06 15.08 6.79
CA ARG A 38 -7.62 14.85 6.55
C ARG A 38 -6.87 14.41 7.81
N GLU A 39 -7.05 15.12 8.91
CA GLU A 39 -6.35 14.79 10.17
C GLU A 39 -6.76 13.43 10.75
N GLU A 40 -8.06 13.11 10.71
CA GLU A 40 -8.58 11.83 11.17
C GLU A 40 -8.09 10.68 10.27
N MET A 41 -8.08 10.88 8.93
CA MET A 41 -7.58 9.91 7.98
C MET A 41 -6.08 9.67 8.18
N THR A 42 -5.30 10.73 8.35
CA THR A 42 -3.86 10.62 8.64
C THR A 42 -3.61 9.80 9.90
N ARG A 43 -4.31 10.11 10.99
CA ARG A 43 -4.20 9.35 12.25
C ARG A 43 -4.57 7.88 12.05
N ARG A 44 -5.68 7.62 11.36
CA ARG A 44 -6.14 6.26 11.03
C ARG A 44 -5.08 5.45 10.32
N MET A 45 -4.47 6.02 9.28
CA MET A 45 -3.40 5.36 8.51
C MET A 45 -2.16 5.12 9.36
N VAL A 46 -1.67 6.13 10.09
CA VAL A 46 -0.48 6.01 10.95
C VAL A 46 -0.65 4.93 12.02
N LEU A 47 -1.84 4.82 12.63
CA LEU A 47 -2.11 3.77 13.63
C LEU A 47 -2.05 2.37 13.01
N ALA A 48 -2.59 2.20 11.81
CA ALA A 48 -2.51 0.93 11.09
C ALA A 48 -1.06 0.59 10.70
N LEU A 49 -0.30 1.57 10.18
CA LEU A 49 1.10 1.38 9.79
C LEU A 49 2.02 1.06 10.98
N ALA A 50 1.64 1.47 12.20
CA ALA A 50 2.37 1.11 13.42
C ALA A 50 2.10 -0.33 13.89
N ASN A 51 1.16 -1.04 13.27
CA ASN A 51 0.94 -2.45 13.56
C ASN A 51 2.03 -3.29 12.90
N PRO A 52 2.84 -4.07 13.65
CA PRO A 52 3.97 -4.83 13.11
C PRO A 52 3.56 -5.97 12.15
N ARG A 53 2.25 -6.20 11.95
CA ARG A 53 1.75 -7.15 10.96
C ARG A 53 1.54 -6.54 9.58
N VAL A 54 1.60 -5.22 9.45
CA VAL A 54 1.36 -4.54 8.17
C VAL A 54 2.66 -4.40 7.39
N ASP A 55 2.69 -5.01 6.22
CA ASP A 55 3.86 -4.99 5.33
C ASP A 55 3.69 -4.01 4.17
N ILE A 56 2.47 -3.84 3.68
CA ILE A 56 2.17 -3.01 2.50
C ILE A 56 0.95 -2.12 2.78
N LEU A 57 1.07 -0.82 2.47
CA LEU A 57 -0.05 0.10 2.40
C LEU A 57 -0.69 0.03 1.01
N GLY A 58 -1.86 -0.61 0.91
CA GLY A 58 -2.59 -0.82 -0.34
C GLY A 58 -3.31 0.44 -0.80
N HIS A 59 -3.35 0.69 -2.12
CA HIS A 59 -4.06 1.78 -2.84
C HIS A 59 -4.44 2.97 -1.95
N CYS A 60 -3.43 3.62 -1.42
CA CYS A 60 -3.47 4.52 -0.26
C CYS A 60 -4.48 5.67 -0.35
N THR A 61 -4.85 6.10 -1.56
CA THR A 61 -5.90 7.14 -1.72
C THR A 61 -7.28 6.56 -1.96
N GLY A 62 -7.38 5.30 -2.37
CA GLY A 62 -8.63 4.65 -2.73
C GLY A 62 -9.34 5.29 -3.92
N ARG A 63 -8.66 6.13 -4.71
CA ARG A 63 -9.25 6.83 -5.87
C ARG A 63 -9.70 5.86 -6.97
N LYS A 64 -10.60 6.34 -7.83
CA LYS A 64 -10.93 5.72 -9.12
C LYS A 64 -10.97 6.80 -10.19
N VAL A 65 -10.18 6.63 -11.25
CA VAL A 65 -10.03 7.59 -12.34
C VAL A 65 -10.92 7.28 -13.54
N MET A 66 -11.55 6.10 -13.56
CA MET A 66 -12.44 5.64 -14.63
C MET A 66 -13.87 5.37 -14.13
N GLY A 67 -14.80 5.25 -15.08
CA GLY A 67 -16.23 5.04 -14.79
C GLY A 67 -16.86 6.27 -14.16
N SER A 68 -17.65 6.10 -13.10
CA SER A 68 -18.21 7.24 -12.32
C SER A 68 -17.17 8.02 -11.56
N GLY A 69 -15.95 7.50 -11.49
CA GLY A 69 -14.86 8.07 -10.73
C GLY A 69 -15.06 8.01 -9.21
N ARG A 70 -13.99 8.19 -8.48
CA ARG A 70 -13.99 8.44 -7.03
C ARG A 70 -12.78 9.31 -6.70
N PRO A 71 -12.99 10.49 -6.08
CA PRO A 71 -11.87 11.33 -5.68
C PRO A 71 -10.99 10.60 -4.67
N PRO A 72 -9.68 10.96 -4.59
CA PRO A 72 -8.78 10.44 -3.58
C PRO A 72 -9.25 10.79 -2.17
N SER A 73 -8.95 9.94 -1.20
CA SER A 73 -9.00 10.29 0.21
C SER A 73 -7.95 11.35 0.53
N GLU A 74 -8.27 12.26 1.44
CA GLU A 74 -7.36 13.32 1.88
C GLU A 74 -6.64 12.90 3.16
N PHE A 75 -5.31 12.94 3.15
CA PHE A 75 -4.46 12.69 4.31
C PHE A 75 -3.16 13.51 4.21
N ASP A 76 -2.42 13.60 5.29
CA ASP A 76 -1.09 14.22 5.29
C ASP A 76 -0.06 13.21 4.79
N ALA A 77 0.33 13.35 3.52
CA ALA A 77 1.24 12.40 2.87
C ALA A 77 2.63 12.40 3.51
N GLU A 78 3.13 13.54 3.96
CA GLU A 78 4.42 13.65 4.65
C GLU A 78 4.42 12.80 5.94
N ILE A 79 3.36 12.91 6.74
CA ILE A 79 3.22 12.15 7.99
C ILE A 79 3.05 10.65 7.71
N VAL A 80 2.20 10.29 6.72
CA VAL A 80 1.95 8.89 6.39
C VAL A 80 3.21 8.23 5.80
N PHE A 81 3.92 8.92 4.91
CA PHE A 81 5.15 8.37 4.31
C PHE A 81 6.31 8.32 5.29
N ALA A 82 6.38 9.28 6.23
CA ALA A 82 7.30 9.17 7.37
C ALA A 82 7.01 7.93 8.22
N ALA A 83 5.73 7.59 8.43
CA ALA A 83 5.34 6.36 9.13
C ALA A 83 5.71 5.11 8.32
N CYS A 84 5.45 5.08 7.00
CA CYS A 84 5.90 4.00 6.12
C CYS A 84 7.42 3.78 6.23
N ALA A 85 8.21 4.85 6.13
CA ALA A 85 9.67 4.78 6.27
C ALA A 85 10.11 4.30 7.67
N ARG A 86 9.39 4.73 8.72
CA ARG A 86 9.73 4.38 10.13
C ARG A 86 9.46 2.91 10.44
N PHE A 87 8.38 2.35 9.90
CA PHE A 87 7.92 0.99 10.17
C PHE A 87 8.27 0.00 9.06
N ASP A 88 9.04 0.42 8.05
CA ASP A 88 9.43 -0.35 6.86
C ASP A 88 8.24 -0.93 6.07
N VAL A 89 7.14 -0.19 6.02
CA VAL A 89 5.94 -0.55 5.25
C VAL A 89 6.10 -0.08 3.80
N ALA A 90 5.98 -0.99 2.84
CA ALA A 90 6.03 -0.65 1.41
C ALA A 90 4.75 0.08 0.96
N LEU A 91 4.89 0.98 -0.01
CA LEU A 91 3.74 1.61 -0.67
C LEU A 91 3.35 0.82 -1.92
N GLU A 92 2.07 0.47 -2.03
CA GLU A 92 1.56 -0.22 -3.22
C GLU A 92 1.55 0.71 -4.44
N LEU A 93 2.05 0.22 -5.58
CA LEU A 93 1.72 0.69 -6.91
C LEU A 93 0.61 -0.21 -7.45
N ASN A 94 -0.64 0.22 -7.24
CA ASN A 94 -1.80 -0.54 -7.70
C ASN A 94 -1.94 -0.43 -9.23
N CYS A 95 -1.93 -1.58 -9.89
CA CYS A 95 -1.87 -1.68 -11.35
C CYS A 95 -3.25 -1.62 -12.01
N ARG A 96 -4.36 -1.60 -11.24
CA ARG A 96 -5.70 -1.53 -11.84
C ARG A 96 -5.85 -0.25 -12.65
N PRO A 97 -6.24 -0.35 -13.95
CA PRO A 97 -6.38 0.82 -14.81
C PRO A 97 -7.35 1.88 -14.28
N GLU A 98 -8.38 1.44 -13.55
CA GLU A 98 -9.36 2.34 -12.95
C GLU A 98 -8.88 3.04 -11.68
N ARG A 99 -7.78 2.58 -11.04
CA ARG A 99 -7.23 3.19 -9.82
C ARG A 99 -6.04 4.10 -10.11
N GLN A 100 -4.98 3.56 -10.71
CA GLN A 100 -3.70 4.25 -10.90
C GLN A 100 -3.22 4.91 -9.59
N ASP A 101 -3.31 4.16 -8.49
CA ASP A 101 -3.02 4.62 -7.13
C ASP A 101 -1.59 4.20 -6.72
N PRO A 102 -0.80 5.08 -6.10
CA PRO A 102 -1.07 6.48 -5.78
C PRO A 102 -1.06 7.40 -7.02
N PRO A 103 -1.61 8.64 -6.93
CA PRO A 103 -1.36 9.71 -7.90
C PRO A 103 0.12 9.97 -8.10
N ASP A 104 0.51 10.50 -9.26
CA ASP A 104 1.93 10.67 -9.60
C ASP A 104 2.64 11.64 -8.64
N GLU A 105 1.96 12.68 -8.17
CA GLU A 105 2.51 13.62 -7.18
C GLU A 105 2.83 12.93 -5.84
N LEU A 106 2.00 11.98 -5.42
CA LEU A 106 2.25 11.21 -4.20
C LEU A 106 3.33 10.13 -4.44
N LEU A 107 3.39 9.57 -5.64
CA LEU A 107 4.44 8.62 -6.00
C LEU A 107 5.83 9.31 -5.99
N GLU A 108 5.93 10.51 -6.57
CA GLU A 108 7.17 11.32 -6.54
C GLU A 108 7.59 11.63 -5.09
N LEU A 109 6.64 12.00 -4.23
CA LEU A 109 6.92 12.24 -2.81
C LEU A 109 7.40 10.96 -2.11
N ALA A 110 6.77 9.82 -2.36
CA ALA A 110 7.18 8.53 -1.78
C ALA A 110 8.60 8.13 -2.22
N VAL A 111 8.97 8.40 -3.47
CA VAL A 111 10.35 8.22 -3.97
C VAL A 111 11.34 9.13 -3.22
N GLN A 112 10.99 10.40 -2.97
CA GLN A 112 11.82 11.33 -2.19
C GLN A 112 12.01 10.86 -0.74
N TRP A 113 10.99 10.22 -0.15
CA TRP A 113 11.07 9.58 1.17
C TRP A 113 11.90 8.29 1.17
N GLY A 114 12.29 7.78 -0.02
CA GLY A 114 13.07 6.56 -0.17
C GLY A 114 12.33 5.29 0.22
N LEU A 115 10.99 5.29 0.12
CA LEU A 115 10.16 4.16 0.49
C LEU A 115 10.49 2.91 -0.33
N ASN A 116 10.13 1.75 0.19
CA ASN A 116 9.99 0.52 -0.56
C ASN A 116 8.60 0.49 -1.24
N PHE A 117 8.49 -0.25 -2.35
CA PHE A 117 7.27 -0.33 -3.15
C PHE A 117 6.88 -1.78 -3.41
N ALA A 118 5.58 -2.04 -3.53
CA ALA A 118 5.03 -3.29 -4.05
C ALA A 118 4.24 -3.01 -5.32
N ILE A 119 4.44 -3.77 -6.39
CA ILE A 119 3.69 -3.66 -7.64
C ILE A 119 2.63 -4.75 -7.66
N ASP A 120 1.37 -4.37 -7.42
CA ASP A 120 0.27 -5.31 -7.23
C ASP A 120 -0.83 -5.12 -8.28
N SER A 121 -1.29 -6.23 -8.85
CA SER A 121 -2.33 -6.20 -9.88
C SER A 121 -3.73 -5.90 -9.31
N ASP A 122 -3.95 -6.15 -8.02
CA ASP A 122 -5.29 -6.10 -7.40
C ASP A 122 -6.30 -6.93 -8.23
N ALA A 123 -5.84 -8.11 -8.74
CA ALA A 123 -6.57 -8.93 -9.68
C ALA A 123 -7.69 -9.71 -8.99
N HIS A 124 -8.90 -9.64 -9.58
CA HIS A 124 -10.08 -10.40 -9.16
C HIS A 124 -10.49 -11.46 -10.20
N ALA A 125 -9.71 -11.60 -11.27
CA ALA A 125 -9.87 -12.60 -12.32
C ALA A 125 -8.52 -12.89 -12.99
N PRO A 126 -8.30 -14.10 -13.55
CA PRO A 126 -7.00 -14.48 -14.14
C PRO A 126 -6.44 -13.51 -15.17
N GLY A 127 -7.29 -12.99 -16.08
CA GLY A 127 -6.85 -12.03 -17.11
C GLY A 127 -6.40 -10.67 -16.54
N GLN A 128 -6.71 -10.36 -15.28
CA GLN A 128 -6.31 -9.10 -14.64
C GLN A 128 -4.88 -9.13 -14.11
N LEU A 129 -4.25 -10.30 -14.07
CA LEU A 129 -2.82 -10.42 -13.73
C LEU A 129 -1.92 -9.71 -14.73
N GLU A 130 -2.37 -9.55 -15.99
CA GLU A 130 -1.66 -8.81 -17.03
C GLU A 130 -1.51 -7.30 -16.71
N TRP A 131 -2.32 -6.77 -15.80
CA TRP A 131 -2.23 -5.36 -15.38
C TRP A 131 -0.95 -5.00 -14.68
N GLN A 132 -0.21 -5.97 -14.16
CA GLN A 132 1.07 -5.75 -13.51
C GLN A 132 2.06 -4.95 -14.38
N ALA A 133 1.97 -5.09 -15.70
CA ALA A 133 2.78 -4.32 -16.63
C ALA A 133 2.59 -2.80 -16.47
N TYR A 134 1.38 -2.33 -16.18
CA TYR A 134 1.11 -0.90 -15.96
C TYR A 134 1.85 -0.35 -14.73
N GLY A 135 1.93 -1.13 -13.65
CA GLY A 135 2.69 -0.75 -12.46
C GLY A 135 4.19 -0.72 -12.72
N CYS A 136 4.69 -1.69 -13.50
CA CYS A 136 6.10 -1.70 -13.91
C CYS A 136 6.47 -0.46 -14.75
N ASP A 137 5.62 -0.09 -15.70
CA ASP A 137 5.81 1.12 -16.52
C ASP A 137 5.82 2.39 -15.65
N ARG A 138 4.90 2.49 -14.69
CA ARG A 138 4.84 3.63 -13.76
C ARG A 138 6.06 3.69 -12.85
N ALA A 139 6.51 2.54 -12.33
CA ALA A 139 7.72 2.48 -11.52
C ALA A 139 8.96 2.95 -12.31
N ALA A 140 9.09 2.49 -13.57
CA ALA A 140 10.17 2.91 -14.46
C ALA A 140 10.11 4.41 -14.76
N GLN A 141 8.93 4.98 -15.03
CA GLN A 141 8.74 6.40 -15.28
C GLN A 141 9.07 7.26 -14.05
N ALA A 142 8.74 6.78 -12.85
CA ALA A 142 9.05 7.43 -11.59
C ALA A 142 10.54 7.25 -11.16
N GLY A 143 11.32 6.47 -11.92
CA GLY A 143 12.72 6.20 -11.61
C GLY A 143 12.95 5.33 -10.39
N ILE A 144 11.97 4.48 -10.02
CA ILE A 144 12.08 3.56 -8.90
C ILE A 144 13.01 2.41 -9.30
N PRO A 145 14.16 2.22 -8.63
CA PRO A 145 15.07 1.16 -8.96
C PRO A 145 14.52 -0.20 -8.46
N PRO A 146 14.84 -1.32 -9.16
CA PRO A 146 14.30 -2.65 -8.83
C PRO A 146 14.51 -3.09 -7.39
N GLU A 147 15.62 -2.70 -6.76
CA GLU A 147 15.92 -3.02 -5.36
C GLU A 147 15.00 -2.34 -4.35
N LYS A 148 14.24 -1.34 -4.78
CA LYS A 148 13.18 -0.70 -3.98
C LYS A 148 11.80 -1.33 -4.19
N ILE A 149 11.68 -2.31 -5.08
CA ILE A 149 10.42 -3.02 -5.35
C ILE A 149 10.50 -4.37 -4.67
N VAL A 150 9.80 -4.53 -3.54
CA VAL A 150 9.92 -5.71 -2.67
C VAL A 150 9.56 -7.02 -3.37
N ASN A 151 8.57 -7.01 -4.25
CA ASN A 151 8.12 -8.21 -4.96
C ASN A 151 8.88 -8.51 -6.26
N THR A 152 10.04 -7.87 -6.51
CA THR A 152 11.05 -8.33 -7.47
C THR A 152 12.04 -9.32 -6.86
N GLN A 153 12.05 -9.42 -5.53
CA GLN A 153 12.97 -10.27 -4.79
C GLN A 153 12.52 -11.74 -4.80
N PRO A 154 13.45 -12.69 -4.57
CA PRO A 154 13.08 -14.07 -4.29
C PRO A 154 12.09 -14.18 -3.13
N ALA A 155 11.17 -15.13 -3.18
CA ALA A 155 10.12 -15.28 -2.16
C ALA A 155 10.68 -15.38 -0.73
N ILE A 156 11.85 -16.03 -0.55
CA ILE A 156 12.47 -16.17 0.77
C ILE A 156 12.92 -14.82 1.33
N ASP A 157 13.42 -13.93 0.47
CA ASP A 157 13.91 -12.61 0.89
C ASP A 157 12.73 -11.66 1.16
N LEU A 158 11.67 -11.75 0.34
CA LEU A 158 10.42 -11.03 0.56
C LEU A 158 9.76 -11.39 1.91
N ILE A 159 9.67 -12.69 2.23
CA ILE A 159 9.12 -13.17 3.50
C ILE A 159 10.01 -12.73 4.68
N ALA A 160 11.33 -12.78 4.51
CA ALA A 160 12.25 -12.33 5.55
C ALA A 160 12.13 -10.82 5.80
N TRP A 161 11.95 -10.01 4.75
CA TRP A 161 11.68 -8.58 4.87
C TRP A 161 10.39 -8.32 5.64
N ALA A 162 9.27 -8.94 5.25
CA ALA A 162 7.97 -8.78 5.91
C ALA A 162 8.01 -9.15 7.40
N GLY A 163 8.72 -10.23 7.75
CA GLY A 163 8.89 -10.65 9.14
C GLY A 163 9.86 -9.81 9.98
N SER A 164 10.49 -8.77 9.38
CA SER A 164 11.46 -7.90 10.06
C SER A 164 10.91 -6.54 10.49
N ASN A 165 9.62 -6.28 10.26
CA ASN A 165 9.01 -4.99 10.57
C ASN A 165 9.17 -4.62 12.04
N PRO A 166 9.69 -3.42 12.34
CA PRO A 166 9.92 -2.99 13.72
C PRO A 166 8.59 -2.74 14.44
N ALA A 167 8.46 -3.26 15.64
CA ALA A 167 7.32 -3.01 16.53
C ALA A 167 7.37 -1.59 17.13
#